data_bd54e2cdefbd9e790277430b80124eb6
#
_entry.id   bd54e2cdefbd9e790277430b80124eb6
#
_cell.length_a   1.000
_cell.length_b   1.000
_cell.length_c   1.000
_cell.angle_alpha   90.00
_cell.angle_beta   90.00
_cell.angle_gamma   90.00
#
_symmetry.space_group_name_H-M   'P 1'
#
loop_
_entity.id
_entity.type
_entity.pdbx_description
1 polymer ?
#
loop_
_entity_poly.entity_id
_entity_poly.type
_entity_poly.pdbx_seq_one_letter_code
_entity_poly.pdbx_strand_id
1 'polypeptide(L)'
;MVATYKVKDSTGKTAGFIINDTFYTDDYIKNNINYVDNLVLTENGVIKATKELPEVDYRTYVNEKEYSNIIKDNPFVRDIQNDLMKWKKDPSHKVLQLEGSRQIGKTTELKKFAYKNYEYVIMVDLTADTYNFIDVINNGCNPIEFEKYCRRASLPHFVDNSNTILIIDEIQSSSMVYNSIRKLHDSIKCDIVVTGSYLGRILGDKKFFHPAGTISYAHMFTLSFAEFCRVFQCEELLKTINLYGEDTEANYVKLEGLYNIYLKIGGYPEVIKKYVKTGDINECYGIIDKLLETFKDESRAYFHEAREVEIFDNVYREALKQMCNREDSDRKNVLETLTTLVKNNTKLIVNKGEVANAVTWLKYAGILSTCNLAVDGDMRNISESRKAYFSDCGIVSYLTDKSLIKQSSLTGMITETFVYNELH
;
A
#
# COMPACT_ATOMS: atom_id res chain seq x y z
N MET A 1 -6.06 -38.45 11.62
CA MET A 1 -6.48 -37.16 11.00
C MET A 1 -7.81 -37.37 10.29
N VAL A 2 -8.74 -36.43 10.32
CA VAL A 2 -10.10 -36.62 9.76
C VAL A 2 -10.31 -35.63 8.62
N ALA A 3 -10.66 -36.14 7.43
CA ALA A 3 -11.03 -35.28 6.31
C ALA A 3 -12.39 -34.61 6.58
N THR A 4 -12.48 -33.30 6.34
CA THR A 4 -13.67 -32.49 6.60
C THR A 4 -14.42 -32.11 5.32
N TYR A 5 -13.69 -31.92 4.20
CA TYR A 5 -14.27 -31.57 2.91
C TYR A 5 -13.62 -32.37 1.78
N LYS A 6 -14.41 -32.66 0.76
CA LYS A 6 -13.94 -33.16 -0.52
C LYS A 6 -13.80 -31.99 -1.49
N VAL A 7 -12.61 -31.81 -2.02
CA VAL A 7 -12.29 -30.68 -2.90
C VAL A 7 -12.43 -31.07 -4.34
N LYS A 8 -13.15 -30.24 -5.09
CA LYS A 8 -13.32 -30.36 -6.54
C LYS A 8 -12.44 -29.38 -7.29
N ASP A 9 -11.92 -29.79 -8.42
CA ASP A 9 -11.29 -28.89 -9.38
C ASP A 9 -12.32 -28.23 -10.32
N SER A 10 -11.87 -27.34 -11.17
CA SER A 10 -12.71 -26.64 -12.15
C SER A 10 -13.38 -27.57 -13.16
N THR A 11 -12.99 -28.84 -13.26
CA THR A 11 -13.61 -29.85 -14.13
C THR A 11 -14.63 -30.70 -13.38
N GLY A 12 -14.84 -30.46 -12.09
CA GLY A 12 -15.72 -31.24 -11.21
C GLY A 12 -15.11 -32.56 -10.71
N LYS A 13 -13.83 -32.84 -11.02
CA LYS A 13 -13.11 -34.01 -10.50
C LYS A 13 -12.62 -33.72 -9.07
N THR A 14 -12.47 -34.76 -8.28
CA THR A 14 -11.85 -34.67 -6.97
C THR A 14 -10.38 -34.32 -7.13
N ALA A 15 -9.97 -33.20 -6.58
CA ALA A 15 -8.57 -32.72 -6.56
C ALA A 15 -7.84 -33.15 -5.28
N GLY A 16 -8.59 -33.43 -4.22
CA GLY A 16 -8.06 -33.82 -2.91
C GLY A 16 -9.07 -33.63 -1.80
N PHE A 17 -8.57 -33.52 -0.58
CA PHE A 17 -9.39 -33.38 0.63
C PHE A 17 -8.79 -32.34 1.57
N ILE A 18 -9.64 -31.70 2.36
CA ILE A 18 -9.22 -30.82 3.46
C ILE A 18 -9.20 -31.66 4.75
N ILE A 19 -8.06 -31.67 5.41
CA ILE A 19 -7.78 -32.39 6.64
C ILE A 19 -7.17 -31.40 7.63
N ASN A 20 -7.81 -31.17 8.79
CA ASN A 20 -7.39 -30.20 9.79
C ASN A 20 -7.08 -28.81 9.16
N ASP A 21 -8.02 -28.31 8.38
CA ASP A 21 -7.94 -27.02 7.67
C ASP A 21 -6.76 -26.88 6.67
N THR A 22 -6.18 -27.98 6.28
CA THR A 22 -5.12 -28.01 5.27
C THR A 22 -5.55 -28.88 4.08
N PHE A 23 -5.34 -28.36 2.87
CA PHE A 23 -5.59 -29.12 1.64
C PHE A 23 -4.45 -30.08 1.37
N TYR A 24 -4.83 -31.32 1.03
CA TYR A 24 -3.94 -32.37 0.57
C TYR A 24 -4.44 -32.95 -0.75
N THR A 25 -3.54 -33.07 -1.72
CA THR A 25 -3.85 -33.68 -3.02
C THR A 25 -4.14 -35.16 -2.88
N ASP A 26 -4.86 -35.73 -3.87
CA ASP A 26 -5.13 -37.16 -3.94
C ASP A 26 -3.85 -38.00 -3.86
N ASP A 27 -2.78 -37.57 -4.54
CA ASP A 27 -1.51 -38.30 -4.55
C ASP A 27 -0.82 -38.29 -3.17
N TYR A 28 -0.88 -37.19 -2.46
CA TYR A 28 -0.37 -37.12 -1.09
C TYR A 28 -1.16 -38.07 -0.18
N ILE A 29 -2.51 -38.07 -0.30
CA ILE A 29 -3.37 -38.91 0.53
C ILE A 29 -3.17 -40.38 0.22
N LYS A 30 -3.02 -40.79 -1.05
CA LYS A 30 -2.72 -42.19 -1.42
C LYS A 30 -1.50 -42.71 -0.69
N ASN A 31 -0.45 -41.90 -0.60
CA ASN A 31 0.79 -42.24 0.07
C ASN A 31 0.68 -42.23 1.62
N ASN A 32 -0.33 -41.59 2.17
CA ASN A 32 -0.51 -41.40 3.60
C ASN A 32 -1.89 -41.87 4.11
N ILE A 33 -2.60 -42.68 3.37
CA ILE A 33 -4.00 -43.08 3.64
C ILE A 33 -4.21 -43.65 5.04
N ASN A 34 -3.22 -44.38 5.56
CA ASN A 34 -3.29 -45.01 6.88
C ASN A 34 -3.34 -44.03 8.05
N TYR A 35 -3.09 -42.74 7.79
CA TYR A 35 -3.13 -41.68 8.79
C TYR A 35 -4.42 -40.84 8.75
N VAL A 36 -5.38 -41.22 7.85
CA VAL A 36 -6.63 -40.51 7.68
C VAL A 36 -7.81 -41.44 7.97
N ASP A 37 -8.48 -41.25 9.07
CA ASP A 37 -9.45 -42.20 9.67
C ASP A 37 -10.73 -42.36 8.84
N ASN A 38 -11.14 -41.38 8.06
CA ASN A 38 -12.41 -41.42 7.32
C ASN A 38 -12.24 -41.49 5.79
N LEU A 39 -11.05 -41.83 5.33
CA LEU A 39 -10.75 -42.08 3.91
C LEU A 39 -10.23 -43.51 3.71
N VAL A 40 -10.62 -44.14 2.61
CA VAL A 40 -10.16 -45.47 2.23
C VAL A 40 -9.71 -45.47 0.76
N LEU A 41 -8.69 -46.25 0.45
CA LEU A 41 -8.26 -46.49 -0.92
C LEU A 41 -8.98 -47.74 -1.46
N THR A 42 -9.70 -47.57 -2.56
CA THR A 42 -10.36 -48.71 -3.22
C THR A 42 -9.36 -49.57 -4.00
N GLU A 43 -9.74 -50.78 -4.36
CA GLU A 43 -8.92 -51.70 -5.18
C GLU A 43 -8.49 -51.06 -6.51
N ASN A 44 -9.30 -50.12 -7.03
CA ASN A 44 -8.99 -49.37 -8.26
C ASN A 44 -8.13 -48.14 -8.04
N GLY A 45 -7.56 -47.93 -6.84
CA GLY A 45 -6.70 -46.81 -6.52
C GLY A 45 -7.44 -45.47 -6.36
N VAL A 46 -8.75 -45.47 -6.15
CA VAL A 46 -9.56 -44.27 -5.93
C VAL A 46 -9.78 -44.06 -4.43
N ILE A 47 -9.58 -42.83 -3.95
CA ILE A 47 -9.86 -42.47 -2.57
C ILE A 47 -11.38 -42.27 -2.40
N LYS A 48 -11.96 -42.93 -1.41
CA LYS A 48 -13.36 -42.73 -1.01
C LYS A 48 -13.45 -42.35 0.45
N ALA A 49 -14.37 -41.44 0.77
CA ALA A 49 -14.72 -41.14 2.15
C ALA A 49 -15.64 -42.24 2.72
N THR A 50 -15.44 -42.63 3.96
CA THR A 50 -16.28 -43.61 4.67
C THR A 50 -17.65 -43.04 5.07
N LYS A 51 -17.82 -41.72 5.00
CA LYS A 51 -19.08 -40.99 5.19
C LYS A 51 -19.16 -39.88 4.16
N GLU A 52 -20.34 -39.38 3.90
CA GLU A 52 -20.54 -38.25 3.00
C GLU A 52 -19.79 -37.01 3.54
N LEU A 53 -18.99 -36.40 2.70
CA LEU A 53 -18.26 -35.16 3.00
C LEU A 53 -18.84 -34.03 2.15
N PRO A 54 -19.01 -32.83 2.72
CA PRO A 54 -19.35 -31.64 1.93
C PRO A 54 -18.34 -31.46 0.80
N GLU A 55 -18.83 -31.12 -0.38
CA GLU A 55 -17.98 -30.77 -1.53
C GLU A 55 -17.76 -29.28 -1.57
N VAL A 56 -16.52 -28.87 -1.81
CA VAL A 56 -16.12 -27.47 -1.95
C VAL A 56 -15.26 -27.30 -3.20
N ASP A 57 -15.47 -26.21 -3.92
CA ASP A 57 -14.55 -25.80 -4.97
C ASP A 57 -13.23 -25.33 -4.36
N TYR A 58 -12.13 -25.87 -4.90
CA TYR A 58 -10.80 -25.61 -4.33
C TYR A 58 -10.43 -24.13 -4.38
N ARG A 59 -10.74 -23.42 -5.47
CA ARG A 59 -10.41 -22.01 -5.63
C ARG A 59 -11.18 -21.14 -4.65
N THR A 60 -12.48 -21.37 -4.57
CA THR A 60 -13.33 -20.69 -3.59
C THR A 60 -12.80 -20.90 -2.19
N TYR A 61 -12.48 -22.13 -1.82
CA TYR A 61 -11.93 -22.43 -0.48
C TYR A 61 -10.60 -21.70 -0.21
N VAL A 62 -9.66 -21.73 -1.16
CA VAL A 62 -8.35 -21.06 -0.98
C VAL A 62 -8.54 -19.55 -0.90
N ASN A 63 -9.32 -18.98 -1.78
CA ASN A 63 -9.56 -17.54 -1.80
C ASN A 63 -10.26 -17.06 -0.53
N GLU A 64 -11.27 -17.78 -0.05
CA GLU A 64 -11.96 -17.45 1.21
C GLU A 64 -11.03 -17.56 2.41
N LYS A 65 -10.18 -18.59 2.45
CA LYS A 65 -9.20 -18.78 3.51
C LYS A 65 -8.16 -17.67 3.53
N GLU A 66 -7.57 -17.36 2.39
CA GLU A 66 -6.59 -16.28 2.25
C GLU A 66 -7.20 -14.93 2.59
N TYR A 67 -8.41 -14.64 2.08
CA TYR A 67 -9.14 -13.42 2.42
C TYR A 67 -9.40 -13.32 3.93
N SER A 68 -9.86 -14.41 4.56
CA SER A 68 -10.14 -14.45 5.99
C SER A 68 -8.89 -14.23 6.84
N ASN A 69 -7.75 -14.82 6.45
CA ASN A 69 -6.48 -14.58 7.12
C ASN A 69 -6.07 -13.11 7.05
N ILE A 70 -6.20 -12.50 5.87
CA ILE A 70 -5.84 -11.09 5.67
C ILE A 70 -6.73 -10.18 6.50
N ILE A 71 -8.05 -10.42 6.53
CA ILE A 71 -8.99 -9.62 7.33
C ILE A 71 -8.73 -9.76 8.82
N LYS A 72 -8.35 -10.95 9.29
CA LYS A 72 -8.00 -11.17 10.69
C LYS A 72 -6.79 -10.33 11.11
N ASP A 73 -5.78 -10.25 10.26
CA ASP A 73 -4.57 -9.47 10.52
C ASP A 73 -4.75 -7.98 10.26
N ASN A 74 -5.59 -7.63 9.28
CA ASN A 74 -5.86 -6.25 8.87
C ASN A 74 -7.36 -6.04 8.59
N PRO A 75 -8.16 -5.73 9.62
CA PRO A 75 -9.61 -5.60 9.50
C PRO A 75 -10.06 -4.27 8.87
N PHE A 76 -9.17 -3.37 8.54
CA PHE A 76 -9.53 -2.06 8.03
C PHE A 76 -10.26 -2.15 6.69
N VAL A 77 -11.34 -1.39 6.56
CA VAL A 77 -12.09 -1.21 5.31
C VAL A 77 -11.62 0.09 4.68
N ARG A 78 -10.94 -0.03 3.54
CA ARG A 78 -10.31 1.10 2.84
C ARG A 78 -11.09 1.50 1.60
N ASP A 79 -11.19 2.81 1.38
CA ASP A 79 -11.95 3.37 0.25
C ASP A 79 -11.29 3.09 -1.10
N ILE A 80 -9.98 2.82 -1.13
CA ILE A 80 -9.27 2.37 -2.34
C ILE A 80 -9.93 1.14 -2.99
N GLN A 81 -10.64 0.31 -2.23
CA GLN A 81 -11.38 -0.84 -2.78
C GLN A 81 -12.42 -0.41 -3.81
N ASN A 82 -13.00 0.78 -3.67
CA ASN A 82 -13.95 1.34 -4.63
C ASN A 82 -13.26 1.69 -5.95
N ASP A 83 -12.05 2.24 -5.89
CA ASP A 83 -11.29 2.60 -7.10
C ASP A 83 -10.74 1.37 -7.81
N LEU A 84 -10.31 0.35 -7.06
CA LEU A 84 -9.97 -0.95 -7.61
C LEU A 84 -11.15 -1.60 -8.33
N MET A 85 -12.37 -1.49 -7.77
CA MET A 85 -13.59 -1.99 -8.42
C MET A 85 -13.98 -1.18 -9.66
N LYS A 86 -13.78 0.15 -9.67
CA LYS A 86 -13.98 0.98 -10.88
C LYS A 86 -13.02 0.57 -11.98
N TRP A 87 -11.73 0.40 -11.63
CA TRP A 87 -10.71 -0.06 -12.57
C TRP A 87 -11.04 -1.45 -13.15
N LYS A 88 -11.43 -2.42 -12.32
CA LYS A 88 -11.82 -3.76 -12.80
C LYS A 88 -12.97 -3.71 -13.81
N LYS A 89 -13.88 -2.76 -13.66
CA LYS A 89 -15.04 -2.59 -14.54
C LYS A 89 -14.76 -1.73 -15.77
N ASP A 90 -13.58 -1.12 -15.85
CA ASP A 90 -13.21 -0.27 -16.99
C ASP A 90 -12.96 -1.14 -18.22
N PRO A 91 -13.70 -0.94 -19.32
CA PRO A 91 -13.53 -1.72 -20.53
C PRO A 91 -12.19 -1.51 -21.24
N SER A 92 -11.41 -0.51 -20.85
CA SER A 92 -10.09 -0.26 -21.40
C SER A 92 -9.04 -1.29 -20.97
N HIS A 93 -9.31 -2.07 -19.92
CA HIS A 93 -8.43 -3.13 -19.37
C HIS A 93 -6.96 -2.71 -19.20
N LYS A 94 -6.69 -1.45 -18.87
CA LYS A 94 -5.33 -0.97 -18.65
C LYS A 94 -4.70 -1.61 -17.42
N VAL A 95 -3.40 -1.76 -17.45
CA VAL A 95 -2.63 -2.14 -16.26
C VAL A 95 -2.84 -1.09 -15.17
N LEU A 96 -3.17 -1.50 -13.97
CA LEU A 96 -3.25 -0.60 -12.82
C LEU A 96 -1.88 -0.42 -12.19
N GLN A 97 -1.46 0.82 -12.02
CA GLN A 97 -0.33 1.17 -11.16
C GLN A 97 -0.86 1.77 -9.86
N LEU A 98 -0.73 1.01 -8.75
CA LEU A 98 -1.10 1.48 -7.43
C LEU A 98 0.10 2.14 -6.75
N GLU A 99 0.00 3.43 -6.55
CA GLU A 99 1.03 4.27 -5.92
C GLU A 99 0.68 4.60 -4.47
N GLY A 100 1.67 5.01 -3.70
CA GLY A 100 1.50 5.46 -2.33
C GLY A 100 2.73 5.19 -1.47
N SER A 101 2.81 5.84 -0.32
CA SER A 101 3.95 5.71 0.59
C SER A 101 4.11 4.28 1.11
N ARG A 102 5.26 4.03 1.75
CA ARG A 102 5.55 2.73 2.35
C ARG A 102 4.68 2.48 3.58
N GLN A 103 4.39 1.20 3.85
CA GLN A 103 3.65 0.72 5.04
C GLN A 103 2.22 1.23 5.21
N ILE A 104 1.59 1.77 4.15
CA ILE A 104 0.18 2.17 4.17
C ILE A 104 -0.78 1.03 3.85
N GLY A 105 -0.25 -0.16 3.50
CA GLY A 105 -1.04 -1.37 3.27
C GLY A 105 -1.38 -1.67 1.81
N LYS A 106 -0.66 -1.13 0.79
CA LYS A 106 -0.93 -1.37 -0.64
C LYS A 106 -1.07 -2.86 -0.98
N THR A 107 -0.06 -3.65 -0.67
CA THR A 107 -0.04 -5.10 -0.93
C THR A 107 -1.20 -5.83 -0.23
N THR A 108 -1.52 -5.40 1.00
CA THR A 108 -2.64 -5.96 1.77
C THR A 108 -3.98 -5.68 1.10
N GLU A 109 -4.22 -4.44 0.67
CA GLU A 109 -5.48 -4.06 0.01
C GLU A 109 -5.60 -4.70 -1.38
N LEU A 110 -4.51 -4.84 -2.12
CA LEU A 110 -4.50 -5.59 -3.38
C LEU A 110 -4.81 -7.07 -3.16
N LYS A 111 -4.26 -7.70 -2.13
CA LYS A 111 -4.59 -9.09 -1.78
C LYS A 111 -6.06 -9.24 -1.40
N LYS A 112 -6.61 -8.36 -0.54
CA LYS A 112 -8.05 -8.36 -0.21
C LYS A 112 -8.91 -8.26 -1.47
N PHE A 113 -8.57 -7.32 -2.34
CA PHE A 113 -9.29 -7.12 -3.60
C PHE A 113 -9.20 -8.36 -4.50
N ALA A 114 -8.00 -8.90 -4.67
CA ALA A 114 -7.75 -10.04 -5.54
C ALA A 114 -8.50 -11.28 -5.09
N TYR A 115 -8.33 -11.71 -3.85
CA TYR A 115 -8.97 -12.92 -3.33
C TYR A 115 -10.50 -12.84 -3.24
N LYS A 116 -11.05 -11.62 -3.17
CA LYS A 116 -12.50 -11.42 -3.19
C LYS A 116 -13.10 -11.41 -4.59
N ASN A 117 -12.35 -10.97 -5.59
CA ASN A 117 -12.91 -10.61 -6.90
C ASN A 117 -12.40 -11.45 -8.07
N TYR A 118 -11.40 -12.33 -7.86
CA TYR A 118 -10.79 -13.16 -8.91
C TYR A 118 -10.75 -14.62 -8.49
N GLU A 119 -10.84 -15.49 -9.47
CA GLU A 119 -10.72 -16.93 -9.29
C GLU A 119 -9.25 -17.34 -9.11
N TYR A 120 -8.35 -16.72 -9.89
CA TYR A 120 -6.92 -17.00 -9.85
C TYR A 120 -6.15 -15.74 -9.47
N VAL A 121 -5.36 -15.85 -8.42
CA VAL A 121 -4.52 -14.75 -7.92
C VAL A 121 -3.05 -15.15 -8.03
N ILE A 122 -2.29 -14.37 -8.79
CA ILE A 122 -0.86 -14.58 -8.99
C ILE A 122 -0.13 -13.38 -8.39
N MET A 123 0.72 -13.66 -7.41
CA MET A 123 1.55 -12.66 -6.75
C MET A 123 3.00 -12.85 -7.17
N VAL A 124 3.61 -11.78 -7.64
CA VAL A 124 5.04 -11.70 -7.95
C VAL A 124 5.65 -10.64 -7.05
N ASP A 125 6.56 -11.01 -6.17
CA ASP A 125 7.41 -10.09 -5.44
C ASP A 125 8.79 -10.07 -6.12
N LEU A 126 9.13 -8.95 -6.74
CA LEU A 126 10.37 -8.83 -7.49
C LEU A 126 11.63 -8.76 -6.61
N THR A 127 11.48 -8.59 -5.30
CA THR A 127 12.62 -8.67 -4.37
C THR A 127 12.98 -10.11 -4.04
N ALA A 128 12.02 -11.02 -4.12
CA ALA A 128 12.19 -12.42 -3.78
C ALA A 128 12.10 -13.39 -4.98
N ASP A 129 11.55 -12.97 -6.11
CA ASP A 129 11.30 -13.70 -7.38
C ASP A 129 11.45 -15.24 -7.34
N THR A 130 10.76 -15.87 -6.39
CA THR A 130 10.93 -17.29 -6.01
C THR A 130 10.75 -18.26 -7.17
N TYR A 131 9.97 -17.86 -8.19
CA TYR A 131 9.61 -18.71 -9.33
C TYR A 131 10.19 -18.21 -10.66
N ASN A 132 11.15 -17.28 -10.61
CA ASN A 132 11.83 -16.70 -11.76
C ASN A 132 10.87 -16.05 -12.77
N PHE A 133 10.09 -15.07 -12.33
CA PHE A 133 9.23 -14.29 -13.22
C PHE A 133 10.04 -13.55 -14.30
N ILE A 134 11.27 -13.18 -14.00
CA ILE A 134 12.21 -12.57 -14.93
C ILE A 134 12.40 -13.41 -16.21
N ASP A 135 12.29 -14.74 -16.15
CA ASP A 135 12.40 -15.59 -17.33
C ASP A 135 11.25 -15.36 -18.33
N VAL A 136 10.04 -15.05 -17.84
CA VAL A 136 8.91 -14.68 -18.71
C VAL A 136 9.25 -13.44 -19.53
N ILE A 137 9.88 -12.46 -18.88
CA ILE A 137 10.29 -11.20 -19.52
C ILE A 137 11.43 -11.43 -20.52
N ASN A 138 12.47 -12.18 -20.11
CA ASN A 138 13.61 -12.51 -20.95
C ASN A 138 13.20 -13.28 -22.22
N ASN A 139 12.22 -14.15 -22.11
CA ASN A 139 11.63 -14.88 -23.24
C ASN A 139 10.58 -14.07 -24.01
N GLY A 140 10.58 -12.75 -23.81
CA GLY A 140 9.80 -11.81 -24.60
C GLY A 140 8.32 -11.76 -24.23
N CYS A 141 7.97 -11.98 -22.97
CA CYS A 141 6.59 -12.03 -22.46
C CYS A 141 5.75 -13.09 -23.17
N ASN A 142 6.36 -14.22 -23.53
CA ASN A 142 5.72 -15.29 -24.25
C ASN A 142 4.59 -15.91 -23.39
N PRO A 143 3.35 -16.03 -23.89
CA PRO A 143 2.23 -16.61 -23.14
C PRO A 143 2.47 -18.02 -22.63
N ILE A 144 3.23 -18.84 -23.37
CA ILE A 144 3.58 -20.21 -22.95
C ILE A 144 4.51 -20.19 -21.72
N GLU A 145 5.51 -19.31 -21.72
CA GLU A 145 6.41 -19.16 -20.56
C GLU A 145 5.68 -18.56 -19.36
N PHE A 146 4.76 -17.64 -19.60
CA PHE A 146 3.88 -17.12 -18.54
C PHE A 146 2.99 -18.22 -17.96
N GLU A 147 2.39 -19.07 -18.79
CA GLU A 147 1.61 -20.23 -18.33
C GLU A 147 2.46 -21.18 -17.49
N LYS A 148 3.69 -21.49 -17.91
CA LYS A 148 4.63 -22.33 -17.14
C LYS A 148 4.96 -21.69 -15.79
N TYR A 149 5.19 -20.37 -15.77
CA TYR A 149 5.42 -19.63 -14.53
C TYR A 149 4.20 -19.74 -13.59
N CYS A 150 3.00 -19.48 -14.10
CA CYS A 150 1.77 -19.56 -13.31
C CYS A 150 1.51 -20.94 -12.73
N ARG A 151 1.81 -22.00 -13.49
CA ARG A 151 1.71 -23.38 -13.01
C ARG A 151 2.69 -23.70 -11.87
N ARG A 152 3.85 -23.03 -11.83
CA ARG A 152 4.81 -23.15 -10.72
C ARG A 152 4.42 -22.32 -9.50
N ALA A 153 3.94 -21.08 -9.74
CA ALA A 153 3.64 -20.10 -8.70
C ALA A 153 2.22 -20.21 -8.12
N SER A 154 1.32 -20.85 -8.85
CA SER A 154 -0.06 -21.08 -8.45
C SER A 154 -0.41 -22.56 -8.56
N LEU A 155 -1.67 -22.87 -8.40
CA LEU A 155 -2.15 -24.23 -8.52
C LEU A 155 -2.25 -24.69 -9.98
N PRO A 156 -2.28 -26.01 -10.23
CA PRO A 156 -2.12 -26.61 -11.55
C PRO A 156 -3.22 -26.27 -12.59
N HIS A 157 -4.23 -25.52 -12.24
CA HIS A 157 -5.39 -25.23 -13.10
C HIS A 157 -5.54 -23.74 -13.45
N PHE A 158 -4.42 -23.02 -13.55
CA PHE A 158 -4.41 -21.63 -14.00
C PHE A 158 -5.06 -21.46 -15.39
N VAL A 159 -5.83 -20.39 -15.55
CA VAL A 159 -6.42 -19.99 -16.84
C VAL A 159 -6.11 -18.51 -17.10
N ASP A 160 -5.52 -18.22 -18.27
CA ASP A 160 -5.27 -16.85 -18.71
C ASP A 160 -6.55 -16.21 -19.26
N ASN A 161 -7.29 -15.55 -18.39
CA ASN A 161 -8.52 -14.84 -18.71
C ASN A 161 -8.80 -13.70 -17.71
N SER A 162 -9.92 -12.98 -17.87
CA SER A 162 -10.35 -11.89 -17.02
C SER A 162 -10.73 -12.28 -15.57
N ASN A 163 -10.81 -13.59 -15.25
CA ASN A 163 -11.00 -14.08 -13.87
C ASN A 163 -9.67 -14.28 -13.14
N THR A 164 -8.58 -13.93 -13.79
CA THR A 164 -7.22 -14.01 -13.24
C THR A 164 -6.65 -12.62 -13.05
N ILE A 165 -5.95 -12.41 -11.95
CA ILE A 165 -5.18 -11.20 -11.69
C ILE A 165 -3.71 -11.54 -11.45
N LEU A 166 -2.82 -10.80 -12.11
CA LEU A 166 -1.39 -10.78 -11.87
C LEU A 166 -1.03 -9.50 -11.10
N ILE A 167 -0.51 -9.65 -9.90
CA ILE A 167 -0.02 -8.54 -9.09
C ILE A 167 1.50 -8.62 -9.04
N ILE A 168 2.17 -7.58 -9.53
CA ILE A 168 3.63 -7.46 -9.50
C ILE A 168 3.97 -6.40 -8.45
N ASP A 169 4.48 -6.88 -7.32
CA ASP A 169 4.89 -6.04 -6.19
C ASP A 169 6.37 -5.67 -6.27
N GLU A 170 6.75 -4.57 -5.62
CA GLU A 170 8.09 -3.99 -5.60
C GLU A 170 8.67 -3.79 -7.03
N ILE A 171 7.81 -3.28 -7.94
CA ILE A 171 8.13 -3.10 -9.37
C ILE A 171 9.37 -2.23 -9.62
N GLN A 172 9.72 -1.33 -8.68
CA GLN A 172 10.93 -0.51 -8.75
C GLN A 172 12.23 -1.33 -8.68
N SER A 173 12.15 -2.57 -8.26
CA SER A 173 13.33 -3.45 -8.17
C SER A 173 13.84 -3.91 -9.55
N SER A 174 13.02 -3.79 -10.61
CA SER A 174 13.42 -4.22 -11.96
C SER A 174 12.93 -3.28 -13.05
N SER A 175 13.84 -2.48 -13.61
CA SER A 175 13.56 -1.66 -14.81
C SER A 175 13.19 -2.51 -16.02
N MET A 176 13.74 -3.72 -16.13
CA MET A 176 13.44 -4.63 -17.22
C MET A 176 11.97 -5.08 -17.17
N VAL A 177 11.46 -5.46 -16.01
CA VAL A 177 10.05 -5.84 -15.84
C VAL A 177 9.15 -4.64 -16.11
N TYR A 178 9.46 -3.47 -15.52
CA TYR A 178 8.67 -2.26 -15.72
C TYR A 178 8.57 -1.86 -17.20
N ASN A 179 9.69 -1.84 -17.92
CA ASN A 179 9.75 -1.49 -19.34
C ASN A 179 9.01 -2.50 -20.23
N SER A 180 8.79 -3.72 -19.73
CA SER A 180 8.10 -4.78 -20.45
C SER A 180 6.59 -4.84 -20.17
N ILE A 181 6.06 -3.97 -19.29
CA ILE A 181 4.63 -3.99 -18.89
C ILE A 181 3.70 -3.92 -20.09
N ARG A 182 3.95 -3.04 -21.06
CA ARG A 182 3.13 -2.96 -22.28
C ARG A 182 3.13 -4.28 -23.04
N LYS A 183 4.30 -4.86 -23.27
CA LYS A 183 4.43 -6.12 -24.00
C LYS A 183 3.76 -7.28 -23.24
N LEU A 184 3.89 -7.30 -21.93
CA LEU A 184 3.21 -8.29 -21.09
C LEU A 184 1.69 -8.15 -21.21
N HIS A 185 1.16 -6.92 -21.07
CA HIS A 185 -0.26 -6.62 -21.23
C HIS A 185 -0.80 -7.06 -22.59
N ASP A 186 -0.06 -6.81 -23.68
CA ASP A 186 -0.49 -7.19 -25.03
C ASP A 186 -0.43 -8.71 -25.27
N SER A 187 0.31 -9.45 -24.43
CA SER A 187 0.56 -10.89 -24.59
C SER A 187 -0.35 -11.78 -23.75
N ILE A 188 -0.89 -11.30 -22.64
CA ILE A 188 -1.73 -12.08 -21.71
C ILE A 188 -3.11 -11.43 -21.54
N LYS A 189 -4.08 -12.21 -21.08
CA LYS A 189 -5.49 -11.79 -20.98
C LYS A 189 -5.93 -11.48 -19.56
N CYS A 190 -5.12 -11.83 -18.58
CA CYS A 190 -5.43 -11.55 -17.18
C CYS A 190 -5.26 -10.07 -16.85
N ASP A 191 -5.96 -9.61 -15.84
CA ASP A 191 -5.78 -8.27 -15.30
C ASP A 191 -4.41 -8.14 -14.66
N ILE A 192 -3.74 -6.98 -14.86
CA ILE A 192 -2.40 -6.74 -14.33
C ILE A 192 -2.42 -5.53 -13.41
N VAL A 193 -1.86 -5.71 -12.22
CA VAL A 193 -1.59 -4.64 -11.26
C VAL A 193 -0.12 -4.60 -10.96
N VAL A 194 0.46 -3.42 -11.00
CA VAL A 194 1.83 -3.17 -10.54
C VAL A 194 1.81 -2.24 -9.34
N THR A 195 2.62 -2.54 -8.34
CA THR A 195 2.73 -1.71 -7.15
C THR A 195 4.15 -1.72 -6.62
N GLY A 196 4.46 -0.78 -5.78
CA GLY A 196 5.76 -0.68 -5.13
C GLY A 196 5.88 0.62 -4.35
N SER A 197 7.00 0.74 -3.66
CA SER A 197 7.36 1.95 -2.95
C SER A 197 8.15 2.86 -3.90
N TYR A 198 8.02 4.18 -3.74
CA TYR A 198 8.81 5.16 -4.51
C TYR A 198 8.60 5.15 -6.04
N LEU A 199 7.44 4.73 -6.52
CA LEU A 199 7.16 4.68 -7.97
C LEU A 199 7.35 6.03 -8.67
N GLY A 200 7.01 7.14 -8.01
CA GLY A 200 7.27 8.49 -8.54
C GLY A 200 8.74 8.78 -8.88
N ARG A 201 9.70 8.09 -8.23
CA ARG A 201 11.13 8.22 -8.54
C ARG A 201 11.54 7.43 -9.78
N ILE A 202 10.93 6.27 -10.01
CA ILE A 202 11.19 5.44 -11.20
C ILE A 202 11.03 6.29 -12.46
N LEU A 203 10.03 7.15 -12.48
CA LEU A 203 9.76 8.05 -13.61
C LEU A 203 10.87 9.09 -13.84
N GLY A 204 11.72 9.36 -12.87
CA GLY A 204 12.89 10.23 -12.98
C GLY A 204 14.19 9.50 -13.36
N ASP A 205 14.25 8.18 -13.28
CA ASP A 205 15.44 7.40 -13.67
C ASP A 205 15.37 7.03 -15.14
N LYS A 206 16.41 7.41 -15.91
CA LYS A 206 16.54 7.14 -17.35
C LYS A 206 16.47 5.64 -17.73
N LYS A 207 16.58 4.73 -16.77
CA LYS A 207 16.44 3.29 -16.98
C LYS A 207 15.00 2.82 -17.11
N PHE A 208 14.04 3.62 -16.65
CA PHE A 208 12.62 3.29 -16.69
C PHE A 208 11.91 4.07 -17.78
N PHE A 209 11.21 3.37 -18.66
CA PHE A 209 10.44 3.97 -19.75
C PHE A 209 8.96 3.90 -19.43
N HIS A 210 8.32 5.04 -19.34
CA HIS A 210 6.90 5.13 -19.02
C HIS A 210 6.06 4.49 -20.15
N PRO A 211 5.26 3.43 -19.89
CA PRO A 211 4.41 2.79 -20.89
C PRO A 211 3.13 3.60 -21.12
N ALA A 212 3.28 4.79 -21.72
CA ALA A 212 2.19 5.74 -21.96
C ALA A 212 0.99 5.08 -22.67
N GLY A 213 -0.21 5.35 -22.20
CA GLY A 213 -1.46 4.83 -22.76
C GLY A 213 -1.86 3.45 -22.25
N THR A 214 -0.95 2.67 -21.67
CA THR A 214 -1.21 1.29 -21.16
C THR A 214 -1.54 1.28 -19.67
N ILE A 215 -1.12 2.30 -18.90
CA ILE A 215 -1.28 2.35 -17.44
C ILE A 215 -2.44 3.27 -17.05
N SER A 216 -3.23 2.80 -16.08
CA SER A 216 -4.15 3.58 -15.26
C SER A 216 -3.55 3.73 -13.86
N TYR A 217 -3.72 4.88 -13.24
CA TYR A 217 -3.14 5.19 -11.94
C TYR A 217 -4.19 5.20 -10.85
N ALA A 218 -3.85 4.64 -9.70
CA ALA A 218 -4.57 4.83 -8.45
C ALA A 218 -3.56 5.21 -7.36
N HIS A 219 -3.97 6.09 -6.46
CA HIS A 219 -3.15 6.53 -5.34
C HIS A 219 -3.79 6.07 -4.03
N MET A 220 -2.96 5.51 -3.16
CA MET A 220 -3.36 5.12 -1.82
C MET A 220 -2.59 5.94 -0.80
N PHE A 221 -3.30 6.46 0.18
CA PHE A 221 -2.75 7.26 1.29
C PHE A 221 -2.83 6.49 2.61
N THR A 222 -2.41 7.08 3.71
CA THR A 222 -2.73 6.61 5.07
C THR A 222 -4.26 6.60 5.26
N LEU A 223 -4.79 5.96 6.29
CA LEU A 223 -6.23 5.99 6.53
C LEU A 223 -6.70 7.45 6.65
N SER A 224 -7.76 7.81 5.92
CA SER A 224 -8.45 9.09 6.10
C SER A 224 -9.16 9.15 7.46
N PHE A 225 -9.58 10.32 7.88
CA PHE A 225 -10.35 10.45 9.13
C PHE A 225 -11.68 9.66 9.05
N ALA A 226 -12.31 9.61 7.90
CA ALA A 226 -13.51 8.80 7.69
C ALA A 226 -13.21 7.30 7.86
N GLU A 227 -12.15 6.80 7.26
CA GLU A 227 -11.69 5.42 7.43
C GLU A 227 -11.29 5.12 8.90
N PHE A 228 -10.66 6.09 9.57
CA PHE A 228 -10.36 6.00 11.00
C PHE A 228 -11.65 5.92 11.85
N CYS A 229 -12.64 6.77 11.59
CA CYS A 229 -13.94 6.69 12.28
C CYS A 229 -14.63 5.35 12.05
N ARG A 230 -14.46 4.74 10.85
CA ARG A 230 -14.98 3.41 10.52
C ARG A 230 -14.40 2.33 11.42
N VAL A 231 -13.12 2.42 11.79
CA VAL A 231 -12.48 1.49 12.76
C VAL A 231 -13.20 1.49 14.11
N PHE A 232 -13.70 2.64 14.53
CA PHE A 232 -14.43 2.80 15.80
C PHE A 232 -15.95 2.74 15.63
N GLN A 233 -16.45 2.28 14.47
CA GLN A 233 -17.88 2.19 14.16
C GLN A 233 -18.61 3.54 14.29
N CYS A 234 -17.96 4.63 13.95
CA CYS A 234 -18.44 6.00 14.11
C CYS A 234 -18.53 6.76 12.77
N GLU A 235 -18.31 6.12 11.62
CA GLU A 235 -18.34 6.77 10.31
C GLU A 235 -19.69 7.44 10.03
N GLU A 236 -20.79 6.80 10.44
CA GLU A 236 -22.14 7.36 10.23
C GLU A 236 -22.34 8.72 10.94
N LEU A 237 -21.59 8.99 12.01
CA LEU A 237 -21.65 10.28 12.69
C LEU A 237 -21.12 11.42 11.81
N LEU A 238 -20.20 11.17 10.88
CA LEU A 238 -19.71 12.17 9.94
C LEU A 238 -20.82 12.68 9.00
N LYS A 239 -21.82 11.82 8.72
CA LYS A 239 -22.95 12.17 7.86
C LYS A 239 -24.02 13.01 8.56
N THR A 240 -23.99 13.08 9.89
CA THR A 240 -24.95 13.87 10.68
C THR A 240 -24.56 15.35 10.76
N ILE A 241 -23.28 15.68 10.56
CA ILE A 241 -22.79 17.05 10.52
C ILE A 241 -23.32 17.74 9.26
N ASN A 242 -24.02 18.87 9.43
CA ASN A 242 -24.53 19.64 8.30
C ASN A 242 -23.43 20.53 7.67
N LEU A 243 -23.75 21.22 6.58
CA LEU A 243 -22.82 22.11 5.87
C LEU A 243 -22.27 23.28 6.74
N TYR A 244 -22.93 23.59 7.83
CA TYR A 244 -22.50 24.62 8.77
C TYR A 244 -21.69 24.07 9.95
N GLY A 245 -21.40 22.76 9.96
CA GLY A 245 -20.68 22.10 11.05
C GLY A 245 -21.54 21.86 12.30
N GLU A 246 -22.87 21.92 12.18
CA GLU A 246 -23.78 21.72 13.30
C GLU A 246 -24.20 20.26 13.43
N ASP A 247 -24.25 19.77 14.66
CA ASP A 247 -24.74 18.45 15.05
C ASP A 247 -25.23 18.47 16.51
N THR A 248 -25.69 17.32 17.01
CA THR A 248 -25.97 17.17 18.44
C THR A 248 -24.67 17.22 19.24
N GLU A 249 -24.73 17.78 20.46
CA GLU A 249 -23.57 17.87 21.34
C GLU A 249 -22.90 16.49 21.57
N ALA A 250 -23.71 15.44 21.77
CA ALA A 250 -23.19 14.08 22.00
C ALA A 250 -22.38 13.55 20.79
N ASN A 251 -22.87 13.75 19.57
CA ASN A 251 -22.16 13.35 18.35
C ASN A 251 -20.88 14.16 18.18
N TYR A 252 -20.97 15.48 18.40
CA TYR A 252 -19.83 16.38 18.30
C TYR A 252 -18.71 15.99 19.26
N VAL A 253 -19.01 15.79 20.55
CA VAL A 253 -18.02 15.39 21.57
C VAL A 253 -17.34 14.07 21.19
N LYS A 254 -18.11 13.10 20.66
CA LYS A 254 -17.55 11.81 20.24
C LYS A 254 -16.62 11.96 19.03
N LEU A 255 -17.02 12.71 18.00
CA LEU A 255 -16.20 12.97 16.83
C LEU A 255 -14.96 13.81 17.17
N GLU A 256 -15.10 14.83 18.02
CA GLU A 256 -13.98 15.65 18.49
C GLU A 256 -12.96 14.78 19.25
N GLY A 257 -13.42 13.84 20.09
CA GLY A 257 -12.55 12.88 20.75
C GLY A 257 -11.75 12.04 19.77
N LEU A 258 -12.39 11.49 18.73
CA LEU A 258 -11.73 10.73 17.67
C LEU A 258 -10.78 11.60 16.84
N TYR A 259 -11.20 12.80 16.50
CA TYR A 259 -10.38 13.77 15.77
C TYR A 259 -9.08 14.09 16.52
N ASN A 260 -9.19 14.39 17.82
CA ASN A 260 -8.04 14.69 18.67
C ASN A 260 -7.07 13.50 18.78
N ILE A 261 -7.58 12.26 18.75
CA ILE A 261 -6.74 11.06 18.70
C ILE A 261 -6.07 10.96 17.33
N TYR A 262 -6.84 11.07 16.25
CA TYR A 262 -6.33 10.98 14.88
C TYR A 262 -5.24 12.02 14.60
N LEU A 263 -5.40 13.26 15.06
CA LEU A 263 -4.38 14.30 14.94
C LEU A 263 -3.05 13.90 15.60
N LYS A 264 -3.11 13.09 16.67
CA LYS A 264 -1.91 12.65 17.41
C LYS A 264 -1.25 11.42 16.79
N ILE A 265 -2.04 10.44 16.36
CA ILE A 265 -1.48 9.16 15.90
C ILE A 265 -1.46 9.00 14.38
N GLY A 266 -2.23 9.80 13.65
CA GLY A 266 -2.31 9.75 12.19
C GLY A 266 -3.06 8.52 11.66
N GLY A 267 -2.87 8.26 10.36
CA GLY A 267 -3.58 7.25 9.59
C GLY A 267 -2.74 6.01 9.22
N TYR A 268 -1.53 5.83 9.72
CA TYR A 268 -0.76 4.61 9.41
C TYR A 268 -1.40 3.36 10.02
N PRO A 269 -1.66 2.29 9.22
CA PRO A 269 -2.38 1.10 9.70
C PRO A 269 -1.80 0.48 10.97
N GLU A 270 -0.47 0.31 11.04
CA GLU A 270 0.17 -0.31 12.20
C GLU A 270 0.09 0.57 13.46
N VAL A 271 0.08 1.89 13.29
CA VAL A 271 -0.11 2.84 14.39
C VAL A 271 -1.55 2.75 14.94
N ILE A 272 -2.53 2.70 14.03
CA ILE A 272 -3.95 2.57 14.40
C ILE A 272 -4.20 1.21 15.09
N LYS A 273 -3.65 0.11 14.56
CA LYS A 273 -3.72 -1.21 15.22
C LYS A 273 -3.16 -1.16 16.64
N LYS A 274 -2.02 -0.51 16.81
CA LYS A 274 -1.40 -0.36 18.13
C LYS A 274 -2.33 0.40 19.06
N TYR A 275 -2.88 1.53 18.61
CA TYR A 275 -3.82 2.32 19.41
C TYR A 275 -5.08 1.54 19.79
N VAL A 276 -5.69 0.84 18.84
CA VAL A 276 -6.88 -0.01 19.11
C VAL A 276 -6.58 -1.07 20.17
N LYS A 277 -5.35 -1.61 20.17
CA LYS A 277 -4.94 -2.65 21.11
C LYS A 277 -4.62 -2.10 22.51
N THR A 278 -4.03 -0.91 22.63
CA THR A 278 -3.42 -0.44 23.88
C THR A 278 -4.05 0.84 24.42
N GLY A 279 -4.67 1.67 23.59
CA GLY A 279 -5.12 3.02 23.95
C GLY A 279 -4.00 3.99 24.27
N ASP A 280 -2.73 3.60 24.08
CA ASP A 280 -1.56 4.39 24.49
C ASP A 280 -0.89 5.08 23.29
N ILE A 281 -0.88 6.41 23.30
CA ILE A 281 -0.27 7.25 22.27
C ILE A 281 1.26 7.09 22.27
N ASN A 282 1.90 6.87 23.42
CA ASN A 282 3.36 6.71 23.48
C ASN A 282 3.80 5.43 22.78
N GLU A 283 3.01 4.36 22.90
CA GLU A 283 3.27 3.13 22.14
C GLU A 283 3.09 3.34 20.63
N CYS A 284 2.13 4.19 20.23
CA CYS A 284 1.95 4.60 18.84
C CYS A 284 3.15 5.38 18.32
N TYR A 285 3.69 6.29 19.12
CA TYR A 285 4.89 7.05 18.79
C TYR A 285 6.11 6.14 18.60
N GLY A 286 6.20 5.02 19.34
CA GLY A 286 7.23 4.01 19.11
C GLY A 286 7.15 3.31 17.74
N ILE A 287 5.93 3.19 17.16
CA ILE A 287 5.76 2.68 15.79
C ILE A 287 6.15 3.76 14.76
N ILE A 288 5.75 5.01 14.98
CA ILE A 288 6.10 6.13 14.08
C ILE A 288 7.62 6.31 14.05
N ASP A 289 8.30 6.22 15.18
CA ASP A 289 9.76 6.30 15.26
C ASP A 289 10.43 5.27 14.34
N LYS A 290 10.04 4.00 14.48
CA LYS A 290 10.55 2.92 13.62
C LYS A 290 10.24 3.12 12.14
N LEU A 291 9.05 3.66 11.82
CA LEU A 291 8.68 4.00 10.45
C LEU A 291 9.63 5.05 9.88
N LEU A 292 9.93 6.09 10.63
CA LEU A 292 10.82 7.17 10.21
C LEU A 292 12.28 6.68 10.08
N GLU A 293 12.73 5.79 10.97
CA GLU A 293 14.02 5.11 10.84
C GLU A 293 14.09 4.28 9.55
N THR A 294 13.02 3.54 9.22
CA THR A 294 12.95 2.78 7.97
C THR A 294 13.09 3.69 6.75
N PHE A 295 12.39 4.81 6.71
CA PHE A 295 12.53 5.79 5.63
C PHE A 295 13.95 6.35 5.51
N LYS A 296 14.58 6.62 6.65
CA LYS A 296 15.95 7.08 6.70
C LYS A 296 16.95 6.04 6.18
N ASP A 297 16.78 4.79 6.58
CA ASP A 297 17.65 3.71 6.12
C ASP A 297 17.52 3.48 4.61
N GLU A 298 16.32 3.58 4.10
CA GLU A 298 16.06 3.48 2.65
C GLU A 298 16.65 4.66 1.88
N SER A 299 16.63 5.88 2.45
CA SER A 299 17.26 7.03 1.81
C SER A 299 18.75 6.81 1.55
N ARG A 300 19.43 6.03 2.43
CA ARG A 300 20.86 5.68 2.28
C ARG A 300 21.15 4.83 1.04
N ALA A 301 20.19 4.09 0.52
CA ALA A 301 20.33 3.40 -0.76
C ALA A 301 20.44 4.38 -1.96
N TYR A 302 20.11 5.65 -1.73
CA TYR A 302 20.06 6.69 -2.77
C TYR A 302 21.08 7.80 -2.54
N PHE A 303 21.40 8.09 -1.29
CA PHE A 303 22.41 9.04 -0.86
C PHE A 303 23.60 8.24 -0.35
N HIS A 304 24.64 8.13 -1.16
CA HIS A 304 25.75 7.22 -0.88
C HIS A 304 26.90 7.90 -0.11
N GLU A 305 27.03 9.23 -0.27
CA GLU A 305 28.08 9.97 0.42
C GLU A 305 27.61 10.43 1.81
N ALA A 306 28.49 10.36 2.80
CA ALA A 306 28.18 10.81 4.17
C ALA A 306 27.63 12.24 4.22
N ARG A 307 28.11 13.11 3.33
CA ARG A 307 27.64 14.48 3.17
C ARG A 307 26.19 14.54 2.69
N GLU A 308 25.80 13.72 1.72
CA GLU A 308 24.43 13.69 1.18
C GLU A 308 23.44 13.21 2.24
N VAL A 309 23.85 12.21 3.03
CA VAL A 309 23.06 11.70 4.17
C VAL A 309 22.87 12.79 5.22
N GLU A 310 23.92 13.54 5.54
CA GLU A 310 23.84 14.66 6.49
C GLU A 310 22.90 15.77 5.99
N ILE A 311 22.95 16.11 4.71
CA ILE A 311 22.05 17.08 4.09
C ILE A 311 20.61 16.57 4.16
N PHE A 312 20.38 15.30 3.82
CA PHE A 312 19.05 14.69 3.88
C PHE A 312 18.47 14.75 5.30
N ASP A 313 19.23 14.33 6.31
CA ASP A 313 18.81 14.37 7.72
C ASP A 313 18.46 15.78 8.18
N ASN A 314 19.20 16.77 7.73
CA ASN A 314 18.90 18.18 8.05
C ASN A 314 17.66 18.68 7.31
N VAL A 315 17.50 18.37 6.02
CA VAL A 315 16.29 18.73 5.26
C VAL A 315 15.04 18.16 5.94
N TYR A 316 15.09 16.92 6.36
CA TYR A 316 13.97 16.27 7.04
C TYR A 316 13.57 16.99 8.34
N ARG A 317 14.56 17.36 9.17
CA ARG A 317 14.30 18.11 10.41
C ARG A 317 13.82 19.52 10.15
N GLU A 318 14.41 20.20 9.16
CA GLU A 318 14.08 21.59 8.85
C GLU A 318 12.73 21.73 8.12
N ALA A 319 12.24 20.66 7.45
CA ALA A 319 10.90 20.65 6.88
C ALA A 319 9.82 20.94 7.93
N LEU A 320 9.97 20.39 9.14
CA LEU A 320 9.07 20.68 10.25
C LEU A 320 9.11 22.16 10.66
N LYS A 321 10.32 22.74 10.77
CA LYS A 321 10.47 24.16 11.13
C LYS A 321 9.94 25.08 10.02
N GLN A 322 10.10 24.71 8.76
CA GLN A 322 9.56 25.46 7.63
C GLN A 322 8.03 25.55 7.71
N MET A 323 7.35 24.47 8.13
CA MET A 323 5.91 24.47 8.33
C MET A 323 5.47 25.39 9.49
N CYS A 324 6.33 25.58 10.49
CA CYS A 324 6.04 26.42 11.67
C CYS A 324 6.23 27.92 11.41
N ASN A 325 7.07 28.31 10.46
CA ASN A 325 7.42 29.70 10.20
C ASN A 325 6.38 30.38 9.29
N ARG A 326 5.41 31.09 9.89
CA ARG A 326 4.38 31.85 9.17
C ARG A 326 4.90 33.13 8.54
N GLU A 327 5.85 33.82 9.19
CA GLU A 327 6.28 35.17 8.75
C GLU A 327 7.16 35.19 7.50
N ASP A 328 7.98 34.13 7.28
CA ASP A 328 8.87 34.03 6.10
C ASP A 328 8.28 33.17 4.95
N SER A 329 7.25 32.36 5.24
CA SER A 329 6.68 31.42 4.26
C SER A 329 5.93 32.12 3.12
N ASP A 330 5.40 33.33 3.36
CA ASP A 330 4.59 34.04 2.37
C ASP A 330 5.40 34.67 1.22
N ARG A 331 6.72 34.74 1.35
CA ARG A 331 7.59 35.43 0.37
C ARG A 331 8.61 34.52 -0.31
N LYS A 332 9.04 33.44 0.29
CA LYS A 332 10.05 32.51 -0.25
C LYS A 332 9.44 31.17 -0.61
N ASN A 333 9.94 30.53 -1.65
CA ASN A 333 9.54 29.18 -1.96
C ASN A 333 10.11 28.17 -0.92
N VAL A 334 9.46 27.00 -0.81
CA VAL A 334 9.84 25.93 0.14
C VAL A 334 11.32 25.57 0.02
N LEU A 335 11.82 25.42 -1.20
CA LEU A 335 13.19 25.01 -1.46
C LEU A 335 14.22 26.06 -1.00
N GLU A 336 13.94 27.35 -1.22
CA GLU A 336 14.80 28.45 -0.75
C GLU A 336 14.84 28.52 0.76
N THR A 337 13.67 28.42 1.40
CA THR A 337 13.56 28.42 2.86
C THR A 337 14.33 27.24 3.46
N LEU A 338 14.10 26.02 2.97
CA LEU A 338 14.82 24.83 3.42
C LEU A 338 16.34 24.93 3.18
N THR A 339 16.75 25.47 2.02
CA THR A 339 18.18 25.67 1.75
C THR A 339 18.81 26.63 2.74
N THR A 340 18.12 27.69 3.11
CA THR A 340 18.60 28.66 4.11
C THR A 340 18.68 28.01 5.50
N LEU A 341 17.64 27.28 5.92
CA LEU A 341 17.61 26.62 7.22
C LEU A 341 18.72 25.56 7.34
N VAL A 342 18.91 24.74 6.31
CA VAL A 342 19.97 23.71 6.29
C VAL A 342 21.35 24.37 6.33
N LYS A 343 21.59 25.44 5.57
CA LYS A 343 22.86 26.19 5.61
C LYS A 343 23.17 26.75 7.01
N ASN A 344 22.16 27.24 7.70
CA ASN A 344 22.33 27.83 9.03
C ASN A 344 22.61 26.78 10.12
N ASN A 345 22.19 25.53 9.91
CA ASN A 345 22.27 24.48 10.90
C ASN A 345 23.36 23.43 10.62
N THR A 346 24.01 23.50 9.46
CA THR A 346 25.14 22.64 9.11
C THR A 346 26.43 23.45 8.99
N LYS A 347 27.57 22.79 9.23
CA LYS A 347 28.87 23.35 8.89
C LYS A 347 29.24 23.15 7.42
N LEU A 348 28.37 22.56 6.64
CA LEU A 348 28.59 22.23 5.25
C LEU A 348 28.24 23.41 4.33
N ILE A 349 29.00 23.54 3.25
CA ILE A 349 28.63 24.42 2.14
C ILE A 349 27.57 23.69 1.32
N VAL A 350 26.31 23.99 1.55
CA VAL A 350 25.15 23.32 0.91
C VAL A 350 24.66 24.16 -0.27
N ASN A 351 24.40 23.56 -1.42
CA ASN A 351 23.81 24.21 -2.56
C ASN A 351 22.29 23.86 -2.71
N LYS A 352 21.56 24.67 -3.48
CA LYS A 352 20.11 24.51 -3.71
C LYS A 352 19.77 23.16 -4.36
N GLY A 353 20.66 22.64 -5.23
CA GLY A 353 20.45 21.37 -5.93
C GLY A 353 20.49 20.15 -4.99
N GLU A 354 21.40 20.13 -4.04
CA GLU A 354 21.49 19.06 -3.05
C GLU A 354 20.24 19.01 -2.16
N VAL A 355 19.76 20.17 -1.73
CA VAL A 355 18.50 20.26 -0.96
C VAL A 355 17.30 19.84 -1.81
N ALA A 356 17.29 20.25 -3.09
CA ALA A 356 16.23 19.85 -4.03
C ALA A 356 16.16 18.33 -4.21
N ASN A 357 17.29 17.64 -4.28
CA ASN A 357 17.35 16.18 -4.36
C ASN A 357 16.72 15.52 -3.13
N ALA A 358 17.05 16.01 -1.93
CA ALA A 358 16.48 15.50 -0.69
C ALA A 358 14.97 15.76 -0.58
N VAL A 359 14.51 16.97 -0.92
CA VAL A 359 13.07 17.32 -0.97
C VAL A 359 12.34 16.43 -1.99
N THR A 360 12.93 16.25 -3.17
CA THR A 360 12.36 15.39 -4.22
C THR A 360 12.23 13.95 -3.75
N TRP A 361 13.24 13.43 -3.04
CA TRP A 361 13.16 12.09 -2.46
C TRP A 361 12.03 11.98 -1.44
N LEU A 362 11.91 12.93 -0.50
CA LEU A 362 10.84 12.96 0.50
C LEU A 362 9.45 13.01 -0.14
N LYS A 363 9.31 13.73 -1.25
CA LYS A 363 8.06 13.78 -2.03
C LYS A 363 7.74 12.43 -2.65
N TYR A 364 8.71 11.81 -3.31
CA TYR A 364 8.50 10.49 -3.94
C TYR A 364 8.32 9.36 -2.93
N ALA A 365 8.89 9.52 -1.73
CA ALA A 365 8.64 8.61 -0.61
C ALA A 365 7.22 8.76 -0.04
N GLY A 366 6.48 9.80 -0.45
CA GLY A 366 5.15 10.11 0.08
C GLY A 366 5.19 10.55 1.55
N ILE A 367 6.33 11.12 2.00
CA ILE A 367 6.48 11.64 3.38
C ILE A 367 6.14 13.13 3.41
N LEU A 368 6.51 13.85 2.36
CA LEU A 368 6.32 15.29 2.22
C LEU A 368 5.57 15.58 0.92
N SER A 369 4.68 16.54 0.98
CA SER A 369 4.01 17.11 -0.19
C SER A 369 4.23 18.61 -0.23
N THR A 370 4.11 19.20 -1.41
CA THR A 370 4.27 20.67 -1.55
C THR A 370 3.07 21.25 -2.29
N CYS A 371 2.57 22.36 -1.79
CA CYS A 371 1.48 23.11 -2.40
C CYS A 371 2.01 24.34 -3.14
N ASN A 372 1.55 24.51 -4.38
CA ASN A 372 1.81 25.71 -5.16
C ASN A 372 0.74 26.76 -4.86
N LEU A 373 1.09 28.03 -5.00
CA LEU A 373 0.13 29.13 -4.85
C LEU A 373 -0.47 29.45 -6.21
N ALA A 374 -1.79 29.48 -6.32
CA ALA A 374 -2.47 30.07 -7.47
C ALA A 374 -2.33 31.59 -7.41
N VAL A 375 -1.77 32.19 -8.46
CA VAL A 375 -1.58 33.65 -8.52
C VAL A 375 -2.87 34.29 -9.01
N ASP A 376 -3.35 35.30 -8.29
CA ASP A 376 -4.60 36.01 -8.59
C ASP A 376 -5.84 35.12 -8.70
N GLY A 377 -5.82 33.96 -8.03
CA GLY A 377 -6.90 32.95 -8.11
C GLY A 377 -6.98 32.21 -9.44
N ASP A 378 -6.06 32.44 -10.37
CA ASP A 378 -6.02 31.72 -11.65
C ASP A 378 -5.19 30.43 -11.53
N MET A 379 -5.87 29.29 -11.62
CA MET A 379 -5.26 27.95 -11.57
C MET A 379 -4.27 27.69 -12.71
N ARG A 380 -4.27 28.50 -13.76
CA ARG A 380 -3.31 28.42 -14.88
C ARG A 380 -2.02 29.18 -14.60
N ASN A 381 -2.05 30.12 -13.66
CA ASN A 381 -0.90 30.89 -13.24
C ASN A 381 -0.43 30.39 -11.86
N ILE A 382 0.40 29.34 -11.88
CA ILE A 382 0.88 28.65 -10.69
C ILE A 382 2.30 29.10 -10.37
N SER A 383 2.50 29.63 -9.16
CA SER A 383 3.82 29.98 -8.66
C SER A 383 4.58 28.75 -8.17
N GLU A 384 5.87 28.94 -7.84
CA GLU A 384 6.65 27.93 -7.12
C GLU A 384 5.99 27.52 -5.79
N SER A 385 6.29 26.28 -5.34
CA SER A 385 5.72 25.75 -4.09
C SER A 385 6.02 26.64 -2.88
N ARG A 386 4.97 27.05 -2.19
CA ARG A 386 5.03 27.98 -1.04
C ARG A 386 4.91 27.26 0.30
N LYS A 387 4.20 26.13 0.34
CA LYS A 387 4.00 25.35 1.57
C LYS A 387 4.38 23.88 1.35
N ALA A 388 4.92 23.28 2.39
CA ALA A 388 5.13 21.84 2.48
C ALA A 388 4.26 21.27 3.59
N TYR A 389 3.77 20.05 3.39
CA TYR A 389 2.97 19.29 4.35
C TYR A 389 3.51 17.88 4.47
N PHE A 390 3.54 17.35 5.68
CA PHE A 390 3.74 15.91 5.84
C PHE A 390 2.49 15.15 5.41
N SER A 391 2.67 13.95 4.91
CA SER A 391 1.57 13.10 4.43
C SER A 391 0.73 12.48 5.55
N ASP A 392 1.08 12.74 6.82
CA ASP A 392 0.39 12.15 7.96
C ASP A 392 0.49 13.05 9.21
N CYS A 393 -0.64 13.23 9.90
CA CYS A 393 -0.72 14.05 11.11
C CYS A 393 0.09 13.46 12.27
N GLY A 394 0.13 12.14 12.40
CA GLY A 394 0.86 11.45 13.45
C GLY A 394 2.37 11.71 13.35
N ILE A 395 2.91 11.75 12.13
CA ILE A 395 4.32 12.12 11.90
C ILE A 395 4.58 13.54 12.44
N VAL A 396 3.72 14.49 12.10
CA VAL A 396 3.85 15.89 12.58
C VAL A 396 3.78 15.94 14.10
N SER A 397 2.80 15.29 14.69
CA SER A 397 2.60 15.26 16.14
C SER A 397 3.79 14.63 16.87
N TYR A 398 4.29 13.50 16.38
CA TYR A 398 5.48 12.83 16.92
C TYR A 398 6.72 13.73 16.85
N LEU A 399 6.99 14.33 15.69
CA LEU A 399 8.17 15.18 15.50
C LEU A 399 8.10 16.44 16.35
N THR A 400 6.91 16.96 16.59
CA THR A 400 6.70 18.13 17.45
C THR A 400 6.86 17.81 18.92
N ASP A 401 6.39 16.65 19.37
CA ASP A 401 6.60 16.16 20.74
C ASP A 401 8.09 16.02 21.08
N LYS A 402 8.92 15.63 20.11
CA LYS A 402 10.38 15.53 20.22
C LYS A 402 11.11 16.86 20.03
N SER A 403 10.41 17.93 19.64
CA SER A 403 11.01 19.24 19.35
C SER A 403 10.69 20.25 20.45
N LEU A 404 11.50 21.31 20.54
CA LEU A 404 11.25 22.45 21.45
C LEU A 404 10.32 23.51 20.82
N ILE A 405 9.44 23.12 19.90
CA ILE A 405 8.53 24.04 19.20
C ILE A 405 7.40 24.46 20.13
N LYS A 406 7.06 25.75 20.12
CA LYS A 406 6.00 26.30 20.98
C LYS A 406 4.62 25.74 20.61
N GLN A 407 3.88 25.32 21.61
CA GLN A 407 2.58 24.64 21.48
C GLN A 407 1.53 25.45 20.69
N SER A 408 1.56 26.79 20.75
CA SER A 408 0.63 27.65 20.01
C SER A 408 0.76 27.60 18.49
N SER A 409 1.96 27.26 17.96
CA SER A 409 2.20 27.10 16.53
C SER A 409 1.84 25.69 16.03
N LEU A 410 1.78 24.73 16.94
CA LEU A 410 1.57 23.30 16.65
C LEU A 410 0.16 23.00 16.17
N THR A 411 -0.85 23.50 16.87
CA THR A 411 -2.26 23.22 16.55
C THR A 411 -2.59 23.65 15.11
N GLY A 412 -2.17 24.85 14.71
CA GLY A 412 -2.40 25.34 13.36
C GLY A 412 -1.72 24.46 12.29
N MET A 413 -0.48 24.03 12.54
CA MET A 413 0.28 23.21 11.61
C MET A 413 -0.32 21.81 11.45
N ILE A 414 -0.70 21.16 12.55
CA ILE A 414 -1.33 19.84 12.52
C ILE A 414 -2.68 19.91 11.81
N THR A 415 -3.50 20.94 12.12
CA THR A 415 -4.80 21.14 11.48
C THR A 415 -4.66 21.44 9.98
N GLU A 416 -3.69 22.26 9.57
CA GLU A 416 -3.42 22.49 8.13
C GLU A 416 -2.96 21.20 7.44
N THR A 417 -2.12 20.38 8.08
CA THR A 417 -1.71 19.08 7.57
C THR A 417 -2.91 18.13 7.43
N PHE A 418 -3.79 18.10 8.42
CA PHE A 418 -5.03 17.34 8.36
C PHE A 418 -5.88 17.74 7.16
N VAL A 419 -6.20 19.03 7.03
CA VAL A 419 -7.01 19.53 5.92
C VAL A 419 -6.37 19.21 4.57
N TYR A 420 -5.04 19.38 4.45
CA TYR A 420 -4.31 19.03 3.24
C TYR A 420 -4.47 17.55 2.89
N ASN A 421 -4.31 16.66 3.87
CA ASN A 421 -4.37 15.22 3.64
C ASN A 421 -5.79 14.72 3.34
N GLU A 422 -6.83 15.34 3.91
CA GLU A 422 -8.24 14.98 3.63
C GLU A 422 -8.77 15.53 2.28
N LEU A 423 -8.09 16.51 1.67
CA LEU A 423 -8.44 17.06 0.35
C LEU A 423 -7.78 16.30 -0.82
N HIS A 424 -6.85 15.41 -0.54
CA HIS A 424 -6.16 14.57 -1.51
C HIS A 424 -6.82 13.19 -1.63
#